data_3634d7494a52e05217a806fddc833835
#
_entry.id   3634d7494a52e05217a806fddc833835
#
_cell.length_a   1.000
_cell.length_b   1.000
_cell.length_c   1.000
_cell.angle_alpha   90.00
_cell.angle_beta   90.00
_cell.angle_gamma   90.00
#
_symmetry.space_group_name_H-M   'P 1'
#
loop_
_entity.id
_entity.type
_entity.pdbx_description
1 polymer ?
#
loop_
_entity_poly.entity_id
_entity_poly.type
_entity_poly.pdbx_seq_one_letter_code
_entity_poly.pdbx_strand_id
1 'polypeptide(L)'
;MAKLFAHWSTVNYRENFGPHASSGILFNHESPLRGKEFVTRKVTLGFARMFSGDDQPLELGNLDAKRDWGFAGDYVEGMWRMLQQDQPDDYVLASGKASSIRDFIEGVATRFDTVIDWSGT
;
A
#
# COMPACT_ATOMS: atom_id res chain seq x y z
N MET A 1 -9.70 -1.28 -17.24
CA MET A 1 -9.53 -2.06 -18.50
C MET A 1 -8.10 -2.61 -18.65
N ALA A 2 -7.02 -1.80 -18.64
CA ALA A 2 -5.65 -2.27 -18.88
C ALA A 2 -5.18 -3.40 -17.97
N LYS A 3 -5.40 -3.30 -16.65
CA LYS A 3 -5.02 -4.36 -15.70
C LYS A 3 -5.76 -5.68 -15.92
N LEU A 4 -7.04 -5.62 -16.27
CA LEU A 4 -7.82 -6.82 -16.60
C LEU A 4 -7.30 -7.47 -17.88
N PHE A 5 -6.99 -6.68 -18.89
CA PHE A 5 -6.36 -7.17 -20.12
C PHE A 5 -5.00 -7.84 -19.84
N ALA A 6 -4.16 -7.19 -19.02
CA ALA A 6 -2.85 -7.76 -18.65
C ALA A 6 -2.99 -9.10 -17.93
N HIS A 7 -3.93 -9.21 -16.97
CA HIS A 7 -4.20 -10.47 -16.28
C HIS A 7 -4.59 -11.59 -17.25
N TRP A 8 -5.61 -11.37 -18.08
CA TRP A 8 -6.07 -12.38 -19.02
C TRP A 8 -5.03 -12.70 -20.10
N SER A 9 -4.19 -11.74 -20.50
CA SER A 9 -3.07 -12.01 -21.39
C SER A 9 -2.05 -12.93 -20.71
N THR A 10 -1.71 -12.69 -19.43
CA THR A 10 -0.81 -13.56 -18.66
C THR A 10 -1.34 -14.98 -18.59
N VAL A 11 -2.62 -15.15 -18.23
CA VAL A 11 -3.27 -16.46 -18.16
C VAL A 11 -3.23 -17.16 -19.53
N ASN A 12 -3.64 -16.45 -20.60
CA ASN A 12 -3.64 -17.01 -21.96
C ASN A 12 -2.25 -17.47 -22.40
N TYR A 13 -1.22 -16.65 -22.17
CA TYR A 13 0.14 -17.03 -22.54
C TYR A 13 0.65 -18.21 -21.72
N ARG A 14 0.39 -18.24 -20.43
CA ARG A 14 0.74 -19.34 -19.52
C ARG A 14 0.15 -20.67 -20.02
N GLU A 15 -1.13 -20.68 -20.36
CA GLU A 15 -1.86 -21.89 -20.73
C GLU A 15 -1.53 -22.38 -22.16
N ASN A 16 -1.31 -21.47 -23.10
CA ASN A 16 -1.14 -21.83 -24.52
C ASN A 16 0.30 -21.92 -24.99
N PHE A 17 1.23 -21.23 -24.33
CA PHE A 17 2.63 -21.17 -24.77
C PHE A 17 3.62 -21.68 -23.72
N GLY A 18 3.17 -21.98 -22.50
CA GLY A 18 3.95 -22.61 -21.44
C GLY A 18 5.04 -21.77 -20.74
N PRO A 19 5.08 -20.41 -20.85
CA PRO A 19 6.02 -19.66 -20.03
C PRO A 19 5.63 -19.75 -18.57
N HIS A 20 6.63 -19.71 -17.66
CA HIS A 20 6.39 -19.56 -16.23
C HIS A 20 5.98 -18.12 -15.94
N ALA A 21 4.68 -17.83 -16.04
CA ALA A 21 4.10 -16.51 -15.88
C ALA A 21 3.09 -16.50 -14.76
N SER A 22 3.34 -15.71 -13.72
CA SER A 22 2.48 -15.57 -12.54
C SER A 22 1.94 -14.16 -12.42
N SER A 23 0.66 -14.01 -12.02
CA SER A 23 0.08 -12.70 -11.72
C SER A 23 0.04 -12.45 -10.21
N GLY A 24 0.55 -11.31 -9.77
CA GLY A 24 0.42 -10.86 -8.39
C GLY A 24 -0.72 -9.85 -8.23
N ILE A 25 -1.70 -10.16 -7.41
CA ILE A 25 -2.75 -9.23 -6.95
C ILE A 25 -2.26 -8.61 -5.64
N LEU A 26 -1.65 -7.44 -5.76
CA LEU A 26 -0.95 -6.77 -4.66
C LEU A 26 -1.85 -5.75 -4.00
N PHE A 27 -2.02 -5.86 -2.67
CA PHE A 27 -2.68 -4.84 -1.87
C PHE A 27 -1.74 -3.65 -1.67
N ASN A 28 -2.13 -2.67 -0.87
CA ASN A 28 -1.34 -1.45 -0.71
C ASN A 28 0.00 -1.77 -0.03
N HIS A 29 1.10 -1.43 -0.67
CA HIS A 29 2.43 -1.66 -0.13
C HIS A 29 3.21 -0.36 -0.09
N GLU A 30 3.87 -0.12 1.03
CA GLU A 30 4.43 1.16 1.40
C GLU A 30 5.93 1.02 1.74
N SER A 31 6.65 2.11 1.53
CA SER A 31 8.05 2.21 1.91
C SER A 31 8.45 3.68 2.12
N PRO A 32 9.64 3.98 2.66
CA PRO A 32 10.18 5.35 2.70
C PRO A 32 10.30 6.01 1.33
N LEU A 33 10.27 5.24 0.25
CA LEU A 33 10.34 5.72 -1.13
C LEU A 33 8.95 6.02 -1.74
N ARG A 34 7.88 5.87 -0.98
CA ARG A 34 6.51 6.13 -1.48
C ARG A 34 6.36 7.55 -1.98
N GLY A 35 5.69 7.75 -3.11
CA GLY A 35 5.42 9.07 -3.69
C GLY A 35 4.63 9.98 -2.73
N LYS A 36 4.90 11.28 -2.77
CA LYS A 36 4.33 12.28 -1.85
C LYS A 36 2.82 12.47 -2.00
N GLU A 37 2.27 12.10 -3.15
CA GLU A 37 0.85 12.13 -3.48
C GLU A 37 0.03 11.06 -2.77
N PHE A 38 0.67 10.02 -2.24
CA PHE A 38 0.00 8.94 -1.52
C PHE A 38 -0.22 9.29 -0.05
N VAL A 39 -1.37 8.86 0.48
CA VAL A 39 -1.84 9.25 1.81
C VAL A 39 -0.84 8.95 2.93
N THR A 40 -0.21 7.78 2.92
CA THR A 40 0.78 7.41 3.94
C THR A 40 1.97 8.35 3.95
N ARG A 41 2.52 8.68 2.77
CA ARG A 41 3.63 9.63 2.65
C ARG A 41 3.19 11.06 2.94
N LYS A 42 1.98 11.44 2.52
CA LYS A 42 1.40 12.75 2.82
C LYS A 42 1.29 12.97 4.33
N VAL A 43 0.80 11.96 5.06
CA VAL A 43 0.67 12.00 6.53
C VAL A 43 2.04 12.14 7.19
N THR A 44 2.99 11.26 6.89
CA THR A 44 4.33 11.29 7.53
C THR A 44 5.08 12.59 7.24
N LEU A 45 4.95 13.15 6.04
CA LEU A 45 5.52 14.47 5.72
C LEU A 45 4.79 15.61 6.42
N GLY A 46 3.45 15.50 6.61
CA GLY A 46 2.68 16.47 7.40
C GLY A 46 3.18 16.55 8.83
N PHE A 47 3.33 15.40 9.50
CA PHE A 47 3.90 15.35 10.83
C PHE A 47 5.34 15.91 10.89
N ALA A 48 6.19 15.54 9.93
CA ALA A 48 7.56 16.09 9.87
C ALA A 48 7.58 17.62 9.75
N ARG A 49 6.66 18.22 8.98
CA ARG A 49 6.54 19.68 8.90
C ARG A 49 6.07 20.30 10.21
N MET A 50 5.04 19.74 10.85
CA MET A 50 4.55 20.20 12.16
C MET A 50 5.67 20.23 13.19
N PHE A 51 6.49 19.18 13.26
CA PHE A 51 7.65 19.14 14.15
C PHE A 51 8.78 20.11 13.77
N SER A 52 8.76 20.62 12.55
CA SER A 52 9.68 21.67 12.09
C SER A 52 9.13 23.09 12.32
N GLY A 53 7.97 23.23 12.99
CA GLY A 53 7.33 24.51 13.31
C GLY A 53 6.36 25.02 12.25
N ASP A 54 5.87 24.15 11.36
CA ASP A 54 4.80 24.51 10.41
C ASP A 54 3.44 24.18 11.04
N ASP A 55 2.70 25.22 11.42
CA ASP A 55 1.40 25.12 12.09
C ASP A 55 0.23 24.91 11.10
N GLN A 56 0.52 24.67 9.82
CA GLN A 56 -0.54 24.47 8.83
C GLN A 56 -1.22 23.11 9.03
N PRO A 57 -2.55 23.07 9.04
CA PRO A 57 -3.29 21.81 9.23
C PRO A 57 -3.02 20.85 8.06
N LEU A 58 -3.03 19.56 8.36
CA LEU A 58 -2.95 18.51 7.36
C LEU A 58 -4.35 18.19 6.84
N GLU A 59 -4.66 18.66 5.64
CA GLU A 59 -5.93 18.39 4.98
C GLU A 59 -5.96 16.98 4.36
N LEU A 60 -6.93 16.19 4.74
CA LEU A 60 -7.15 14.84 4.27
C LEU A 60 -8.62 14.64 3.87
N GLY A 61 -8.85 13.68 2.98
CA GLY A 61 -10.19 13.28 2.60
C GLY A 61 -10.83 12.33 3.61
N ASN A 62 -11.55 11.31 3.11
CA ASN A 62 -12.26 10.34 3.94
C ASN A 62 -11.31 9.53 4.84
N LEU A 63 -11.36 9.81 6.15
CA LEU A 63 -10.52 9.17 7.16
C LEU A 63 -10.95 7.73 7.49
N ASP A 64 -12.20 7.36 7.20
CA ASP A 64 -12.75 6.05 7.51
C ASP A 64 -12.50 5.01 6.39
N ALA A 65 -11.91 5.47 5.29
CA ALA A 65 -11.52 4.57 4.20
C ALA A 65 -10.46 3.57 4.70
N LYS A 66 -10.77 2.27 4.56
CA LYS A 66 -9.90 1.18 5.01
C LYS A 66 -9.01 0.68 3.88
N ARG A 67 -7.79 0.33 4.24
CA ARG A 67 -6.80 -0.30 3.34
C ARG A 67 -6.02 -1.37 4.10
N ASP A 68 -5.63 -2.40 3.38
CA ASP A 68 -4.60 -3.33 3.83
C ASP A 68 -3.25 -2.77 3.37
N TRP A 69 -2.42 -2.35 4.32
CA TRP A 69 -1.08 -1.86 4.06
C TRP A 69 -0.03 -2.84 4.56
N GLY A 70 0.96 -3.12 3.72
CA GLY A 70 2.12 -3.90 4.08
C GLY A 70 3.44 -3.19 3.71
N PHE A 71 4.55 -3.75 4.10
CA PHE A 71 5.88 -3.26 3.73
C PHE A 71 6.25 -3.72 2.32
N ALA A 72 6.69 -2.81 1.46
CA ALA A 72 6.98 -3.11 0.06
C ALA A 72 8.06 -4.19 -0.13
N GLY A 73 9.02 -4.30 0.80
CA GLY A 73 10.04 -5.35 0.79
C GLY A 73 9.44 -6.76 0.86
N ASP A 74 8.44 -6.97 1.70
CA ASP A 74 7.75 -8.26 1.84
C ASP A 74 7.01 -8.63 0.55
N TYR A 75 6.43 -7.63 -0.13
CA TYR A 75 5.76 -7.85 -1.41
C TYR A 75 6.74 -8.21 -2.52
N VAL A 76 7.92 -7.57 -2.56
CA VAL A 76 8.98 -7.92 -3.51
C VAL A 76 9.50 -9.33 -3.27
N GLU A 77 9.69 -9.73 -2.01
CA GLU A 77 10.04 -11.10 -1.66
C GLU A 77 8.94 -12.08 -2.09
N GLY A 78 7.67 -11.73 -1.85
CA GLY A 78 6.54 -12.52 -2.33
C GLY A 78 6.54 -12.70 -3.85
N MET A 79 6.79 -11.61 -4.61
CA MET A 79 6.92 -11.68 -6.07
C MET A 79 8.05 -12.62 -6.51
N TRP A 80 9.20 -12.58 -5.83
CA TRP A 80 10.30 -13.49 -6.13
C TRP A 80 9.91 -14.95 -5.84
N ARG A 81 9.25 -15.19 -4.70
CA ARG A 81 8.79 -16.54 -4.29
C ARG A 81 7.76 -17.13 -5.24
N MET A 82 6.87 -16.31 -5.82
CA MET A 82 5.90 -16.77 -6.85
C MET A 82 6.61 -17.39 -8.05
N LEU A 83 7.75 -16.83 -8.44
CA LEU A 83 8.54 -17.31 -9.59
C LEU A 83 9.42 -18.53 -9.25
N GLN A 84 9.51 -18.92 -7.98
CA GLN A 84 10.25 -20.11 -7.55
C GLN A 84 9.35 -21.35 -7.39
N GLN A 85 8.05 -21.21 -7.61
CA GLN A 85 7.11 -22.32 -7.53
C GLN A 85 7.28 -23.26 -8.75
N ASP A 86 6.97 -24.54 -8.59
CA ASP A 86 7.06 -25.52 -9.67
C ASP A 86 6.08 -25.22 -10.82
N GLN A 87 4.95 -24.65 -10.49
CA GLN A 87 3.89 -24.27 -11.43
C GLN A 87 3.54 -22.80 -11.29
N PRO A 88 3.39 -22.06 -12.39
CA PRO A 88 2.95 -20.69 -12.34
C PRO A 88 1.46 -20.59 -11.99
N ASP A 89 1.11 -19.61 -11.17
CA ASP A 89 -0.27 -19.38 -10.74
C ASP A 89 -0.51 -17.88 -10.45
N ASP A 90 -1.73 -17.54 -10.05
CA ASP A 90 -2.11 -16.20 -9.61
C ASP A 90 -2.09 -16.13 -8.09
N TYR A 91 -1.45 -15.11 -7.54
CA TYR A 91 -1.22 -14.96 -6.10
C TYR A 91 -1.79 -13.66 -5.57
N VAL A 92 -2.42 -13.71 -4.40
CA VAL A 92 -2.81 -12.52 -3.65
C VAL A 92 -1.75 -12.23 -2.59
N LEU A 93 -1.16 -11.04 -2.62
CA LEU A 93 -0.23 -10.55 -1.61
C LEU A 93 -0.91 -9.45 -0.79
N ALA A 94 -1.17 -9.75 0.47
CA ALA A 94 -1.85 -8.89 1.42
C ALA A 94 -1.35 -9.18 2.84
N SER A 95 -1.48 -8.21 3.77
CA SER A 95 -1.18 -8.44 5.18
C SER A 95 -2.31 -9.17 5.92
N GLY A 96 -3.52 -9.17 5.36
CA GLY A 96 -4.72 -9.71 5.99
C GLY A 96 -5.33 -8.78 7.04
N LYS A 97 -4.77 -7.59 7.26
CA LYS A 97 -5.25 -6.61 8.23
C LYS A 97 -5.62 -5.30 7.55
N ALA A 98 -6.90 -4.94 7.61
CA ALA A 98 -7.37 -3.65 7.14
C ALA A 98 -7.34 -2.61 8.29
N SER A 99 -6.75 -1.44 8.01
CA SER A 99 -6.75 -0.28 8.92
C SER A 99 -7.36 0.93 8.21
N SER A 100 -8.02 1.80 8.96
CA SER A 100 -8.50 3.08 8.43
C SER A 100 -7.36 4.08 8.28
N ILE A 101 -7.59 5.14 7.51
CA ILE A 101 -6.65 6.27 7.45
C ILE A 101 -6.53 6.91 8.83
N ARG A 102 -7.62 7.00 9.58
CA ARG A 102 -7.63 7.49 10.97
C ARG A 102 -6.71 6.66 11.87
N ASP A 103 -6.86 5.32 11.87
CA ASP A 103 -6.00 4.43 12.66
C ASP A 103 -4.51 4.63 12.33
N PHE A 104 -4.20 4.82 11.04
CA PHE A 104 -2.84 5.07 10.59
C PHE A 104 -2.29 6.38 11.16
N ILE A 105 -3.07 7.47 11.10
CA ILE A 105 -2.67 8.79 11.62
C ILE A 105 -2.46 8.73 13.13
N GLU A 106 -3.37 8.11 13.88
CA GLU A 106 -3.27 7.92 15.31
C GLU A 106 -2.04 7.09 15.68
N GLY A 107 -1.73 6.06 14.89
CA GLY A 107 -0.52 5.27 15.04
C GLY A 107 0.76 6.08 14.81
N VAL A 108 0.76 7.01 13.86
CA VAL A 108 1.88 7.96 13.64
C VAL A 108 1.98 8.92 14.81
N ALA A 109 0.88 9.53 15.24
CA ALA A 109 0.85 10.46 16.36
C ALA A 109 1.38 9.84 17.66
N THR A 110 0.98 8.61 17.95
CA THR A 110 1.49 7.84 19.11
C THR A 110 3.01 7.68 19.08
N ARG A 111 3.62 7.53 17.90
CA ARG A 111 5.08 7.41 17.76
C ARG A 111 5.83 8.70 18.07
N PHE A 112 5.14 9.82 18.02
CA PHE A 112 5.67 11.15 18.28
C PHE A 112 5.16 11.76 19.60
N ASP A 113 4.52 10.96 20.47
CA ASP A 113 3.94 11.41 21.75
C ASP A 113 3.07 12.66 21.59
N THR A 114 2.30 12.73 20.49
CA THR A 114 1.46 13.89 20.20
C THR A 114 -0.01 13.51 20.16
N VAL A 115 -0.88 14.47 20.48
CA VAL A 115 -2.33 14.35 20.40
C VAL A 115 -2.83 15.04 19.16
N ILE A 116 -3.80 14.41 18.49
CA ILE A 116 -4.41 14.96 17.28
C ILE A 116 -5.67 15.73 17.65
N ASP A 117 -5.78 16.94 17.16
CA ASP A 117 -7.02 17.69 17.15
C ASP A 117 -7.69 17.52 15.76
N TRP A 118 -8.91 16.98 15.79
CA TRP A 118 -9.68 16.72 14.58
C TRP A 118 -10.66 17.86 14.34
N SER A 119 -10.60 18.50 13.17
CA SER A 119 -11.54 19.55 12.77
C SER A 119 -12.10 19.25 11.37
N GLY A 120 -13.31 19.73 11.11
CA GLY A 120 -14.04 19.54 9.84
C GLY A 120 -15.10 18.44 9.91
N THR A 121 -15.82 18.24 8.81
CA THR A 121 -16.92 17.28 8.64
C THR A 121 -16.57 16.24 7.58
#